data_e4916b9b38d980c39133084121cd163e
#
_entry.id   e4916b9b38d980c39133084121cd163e
#
_cell.length_a   1.000
_cell.length_b   1.000
_cell.length_c   1.000
_cell.angle_alpha   90.00
_cell.angle_beta   90.00
_cell.angle_gamma   90.00
#
_symmetry.space_group_name_H-M   'P 1'
#
loop_
_entity.id
_entity.type
_entity.pdbx_description
1 polymer ?
#
loop_
_entity_poly.entity_id
_entity_poly.type
_entity_poly.pdbx_seq_one_letter_code
_entity_poly.pdbx_strand_id
1 'polypeptide(L)'
;IAPMGVIKVDPKKIMIKIYKSSNTYKNIKSKKCAVVNLSADPTLFYKAAIKESNIGNKISGDLFEKGDLVDAPRLKKAAANIEVSVLNINDLDLEKAEVILEVKKIKTAVYLPKVYCRAFSATIESIILATRIKPYLVGNQLQQKQAENMMEKVKCLEEIVKRTAPKSECTEIMSDLIRRIESWKTNK
;
A
#
# COMPACT_ATOMS: atom_id res chain seq x y z
N ILE A 1 -9.22 0.05 2.53
CA ILE A 1 -7.81 -0.26 2.74
C ILE A 1 -6.97 0.44 1.68
N ALA A 2 -5.78 0.87 2.04
CA ALA A 2 -4.78 1.44 1.14
C ALA A 2 -3.38 1.12 1.68
N PRO A 3 -2.39 0.83 0.81
CA PRO A 3 -0.99 0.78 1.20
C PRO A 3 -0.54 2.16 1.69
N MET A 4 0.22 2.19 2.77
CA MET A 4 0.58 3.46 3.37
C MET A 4 1.90 3.36 4.15
N GLY A 5 2.72 4.39 4.04
CA GLY A 5 3.88 4.55 4.90
C GLY A 5 3.44 4.99 6.30
N VAL A 6 4.00 4.34 7.32
CA VAL A 6 3.77 4.65 8.73
C VAL A 6 5.09 5.05 9.37
N ILE A 7 5.09 6.16 10.09
CA ILE A 7 6.26 6.70 10.79
C ILE A 7 6.01 6.61 12.28
N LYS A 8 6.94 6.02 13.02
CA LYS A 8 6.90 6.02 14.48
C LYS A 8 7.31 7.41 14.98
N VAL A 9 6.48 8.02 15.80
CA VAL A 9 6.74 9.33 16.44
C VAL A 9 7.30 9.11 17.85
N ASP A 10 6.63 8.30 18.65
CA ASP A 10 7.07 7.88 19.99
C ASP A 10 6.53 6.45 20.28
N PRO A 11 6.78 5.85 21.45
CA PRO A 11 6.33 4.48 21.76
C PRO A 11 4.82 4.26 21.62
N LYS A 12 4.00 5.31 21.78
CA LYS A 12 2.54 5.25 21.73
C LYS A 12 1.93 6.05 20.59
N LYS A 13 2.74 6.66 19.72
CA LYS A 13 2.25 7.48 18.63
C LYS A 13 2.89 7.12 17.31
N ILE A 14 2.07 7.05 16.29
CA ILE A 14 2.47 6.90 14.89
C ILE A 14 1.87 8.02 14.04
N MET A 15 2.49 8.27 12.91
CA MET A 15 2.06 9.29 11.97
C MET A 15 1.93 8.69 10.56
N ILE A 16 0.93 9.13 9.84
CA ILE A 16 0.74 8.83 8.42
C ILE A 16 0.56 10.13 7.64
N LYS A 17 1.05 10.13 6.39
CA LYS A 17 0.75 11.18 5.40
C LYS A 17 -0.21 10.62 4.37
N ILE A 18 -1.34 11.29 4.16
CA ILE A 18 -2.45 10.75 3.38
C ILE A 18 -3.04 11.81 2.44
N TYR A 19 -3.47 11.38 1.26
CA TYR A 19 -4.21 12.26 0.33
C TYR A 19 -5.63 12.49 0.84
N LYS A 20 -6.05 13.76 0.91
CA LYS A 20 -7.39 14.18 1.36
C LYS A 20 -8.52 13.64 0.47
N SER A 21 -8.25 13.40 -0.81
CA SER A 21 -9.17 12.80 -1.76
C SER A 21 -9.48 11.33 -1.50
N SER A 22 -8.62 10.61 -0.74
CA SER A 22 -8.75 9.18 -0.52
C SER A 22 -9.93 8.81 0.39
N ASN A 23 -10.58 7.68 0.11
CA ASN A 23 -11.63 7.14 1.00
C ASN A 23 -11.10 6.83 2.40
N THR A 24 -9.83 6.43 2.52
CA THR A 24 -9.19 6.18 3.82
C THR A 24 -9.14 7.45 4.65
N TYR A 25 -8.77 8.60 4.06
CA TYR A 25 -8.79 9.87 4.77
C TYR A 25 -10.20 10.26 5.24
N LYS A 26 -11.20 10.14 4.35
CA LYS A 26 -12.60 10.44 4.68
C LYS A 26 -13.09 9.59 5.86
N ASN A 27 -12.76 8.30 5.86
CA ASN A 27 -13.11 7.37 6.94
C ASN A 27 -12.40 7.72 8.26
N ILE A 28 -11.09 8.00 8.22
CA ILE A 28 -10.31 8.41 9.40
C ILE A 28 -10.86 9.72 9.99
N LYS A 29 -11.19 10.69 9.12
CA LYS A 29 -11.75 11.98 9.56
C LYS A 29 -13.11 11.82 10.22
N SER A 30 -13.98 10.93 9.70
CA SER A 30 -15.31 10.65 10.21
C SER A 30 -15.28 9.80 11.47
N LYS A 31 -14.61 8.65 11.44
CA LYS A 31 -14.60 7.63 12.51
C LYS A 31 -13.62 7.92 13.64
N LYS A 32 -12.68 8.84 13.42
CA LYS A 32 -11.60 9.19 14.38
C LYS A 32 -10.76 8.01 14.84
N CYS A 33 -10.75 6.92 14.09
CA CYS A 33 -9.95 5.73 14.38
C CYS A 33 -9.56 5.01 13.09
N ALA A 34 -8.61 4.09 13.21
CA ALA A 34 -8.18 3.22 12.13
C ALA A 34 -7.51 1.96 12.69
N VAL A 35 -7.23 1.00 11.80
CA VAL A 35 -6.32 -0.11 12.09
C VAL A 35 -5.18 -0.10 11.07
N VAL A 36 -3.95 -0.05 11.57
CA VAL A 36 -2.75 -0.26 10.76
C VAL A 36 -2.44 -1.75 10.75
N ASN A 37 -2.49 -2.35 9.57
CA ASN A 37 -2.25 -3.78 9.37
C ASN A 37 -0.84 -3.96 8.80
N LEU A 38 0.03 -4.67 9.52
CA LEU A 38 1.37 -4.99 9.06
C LEU A 38 1.33 -6.28 8.23
N SER A 39 1.58 -6.17 6.95
CA SER A 39 1.61 -7.29 6.02
C SER A 39 2.76 -7.13 5.03
N ALA A 40 3.43 -8.24 4.73
CA ALA A 40 4.43 -8.35 3.67
C ALA A 40 3.89 -9.15 2.47
N ASP A 41 2.55 -9.30 2.37
CA ASP A 41 1.90 -10.03 1.29
C ASP A 41 1.83 -9.14 0.03
N PRO A 42 2.59 -9.45 -1.02
CA PRO A 42 2.62 -8.65 -2.25
C PRO A 42 1.30 -8.70 -3.01
N THR A 43 0.55 -9.80 -2.93
CA THR A 43 -0.77 -9.94 -3.56
C THR A 43 -1.78 -8.99 -2.92
N LEU A 44 -1.76 -8.87 -1.59
CA LEU A 44 -2.61 -7.92 -0.88
C LEU A 44 -2.25 -6.48 -1.22
N PHE A 45 -0.94 -6.15 -1.25
CA PHE A 45 -0.47 -4.84 -1.67
C PHE A 45 -0.91 -4.49 -3.08
N TYR A 46 -0.77 -5.44 -4.02
CA TYR A 46 -1.19 -5.26 -5.40
C TYR A 46 -2.68 -4.94 -5.50
N LYS A 47 -3.53 -5.77 -4.89
CA LYS A 47 -4.98 -5.56 -4.86
C LYS A 47 -5.39 -4.24 -4.19
N ALA A 48 -4.67 -3.80 -3.17
CA ALA A 48 -4.96 -2.56 -2.46
C ALA A 48 -4.51 -1.30 -3.24
N ALA A 49 -3.41 -1.39 -3.98
CA ALA A 49 -2.84 -0.28 -4.75
C ALA A 49 -3.47 -0.13 -6.13
N ILE A 50 -3.69 -1.23 -6.83
CA ILE A 50 -4.22 -1.29 -8.20
C ILE A 50 -5.66 -1.82 -8.15
N LYS A 51 -6.61 -0.93 -7.93
CA LYS A 51 -8.03 -1.30 -7.73
C LYS A 51 -8.63 -2.06 -8.92
N GLU A 52 -8.19 -1.74 -10.12
CA GLU A 52 -8.60 -2.37 -11.37
C GLU A 52 -8.19 -3.85 -11.46
N SER A 53 -7.32 -4.33 -10.56
CA SER A 53 -6.95 -5.75 -10.45
C SER A 53 -8.00 -6.59 -9.72
N ASN A 54 -9.01 -5.95 -9.09
CA ASN A 54 -10.04 -6.63 -8.32
C ASN A 54 -11.36 -6.72 -9.08
N ILE A 55 -12.09 -7.81 -8.91
CA ILE A 55 -13.46 -7.94 -9.40
C ILE A 55 -14.34 -6.89 -8.71
N GLY A 56 -15.01 -6.05 -9.49
CA GLY A 56 -15.83 -4.96 -8.99
C GLY A 56 -15.04 -3.87 -8.26
N ASN A 57 -13.73 -3.76 -8.48
CA ASN A 57 -12.83 -2.79 -7.84
C ASN A 57 -12.84 -2.83 -6.29
N LYS A 58 -13.15 -4.00 -5.71
CA LYS A 58 -13.24 -4.19 -4.25
C LYS A 58 -12.39 -5.36 -3.79
N ILE A 59 -11.80 -5.21 -2.62
CA ILE A 59 -11.15 -6.31 -1.89
C ILE A 59 -12.24 -7.06 -1.11
N SER A 60 -12.22 -8.41 -1.16
CA SER A 60 -13.23 -9.24 -0.47
C SER A 60 -13.34 -8.90 1.02
N GLY A 61 -14.57 -8.80 1.51
CA GLY A 61 -14.88 -8.57 2.92
C GLY A 61 -14.41 -9.70 3.84
N ASP A 62 -14.29 -10.91 3.31
CA ASP A 62 -13.88 -12.11 4.06
C ASP A 62 -12.46 -12.02 4.64
N LEU A 63 -11.63 -11.14 4.07
CA LEU A 63 -10.28 -10.90 4.58
C LEU A 63 -10.27 -10.09 5.87
N PHE A 64 -11.40 -9.52 6.27
CA PHE A 64 -11.48 -8.62 7.40
C PHE A 64 -12.29 -9.21 8.56
N GLU A 65 -12.02 -8.71 9.74
CA GLU A 65 -12.81 -8.90 10.95
C GLU A 65 -12.89 -7.57 11.71
N LYS A 66 -13.79 -7.48 12.69
CA LYS A 66 -13.96 -6.27 13.51
C LYS A 66 -12.73 -6.03 14.39
N GLY A 67 -12.34 -4.77 14.56
CA GLY A 67 -11.37 -4.36 15.58
C GLY A 67 -11.90 -4.62 17.00
N ASP A 68 -11.01 -4.74 17.97
CA ASP A 68 -11.40 -5.03 19.35
C ASP A 68 -11.81 -3.75 20.10
N LEU A 69 -11.06 -2.66 19.93
CA LEU A 69 -11.26 -1.39 20.64
C LEU A 69 -11.72 -0.25 19.73
N VAL A 70 -11.59 -0.39 18.41
CA VAL A 70 -11.92 0.68 17.46
C VAL A 70 -12.96 0.23 16.43
N ASP A 71 -13.81 1.16 15.99
CA ASP A 71 -14.81 0.91 14.93
C ASP A 71 -14.15 0.97 13.54
N ALA A 72 -13.16 0.10 13.34
CA ALA A 72 -12.49 -0.08 12.07
C ALA A 72 -12.12 -1.55 11.85
N PRO A 73 -12.22 -2.08 10.62
CA PRO A 73 -11.91 -3.47 10.34
C PRO A 73 -10.40 -3.70 10.33
N ARG A 74 -9.97 -4.89 10.78
CA ARG A 74 -8.59 -5.37 10.70
C ARG A 74 -8.48 -6.57 9.76
N LEU A 75 -7.30 -6.77 9.18
CA LEU A 75 -6.99 -7.95 8.37
C LEU A 75 -6.79 -9.17 9.27
N LYS A 76 -7.49 -10.26 8.97
CA LYS A 76 -7.38 -11.54 9.70
C LYS A 76 -5.97 -12.14 9.66
N LYS A 77 -5.28 -12.01 8.51
CA LYS A 77 -3.96 -12.63 8.27
C LYS A 77 -2.82 -11.59 8.23
N ALA A 78 -2.92 -10.50 8.99
CA ALA A 78 -1.80 -9.58 9.16
C ALA A 78 -0.79 -10.12 10.18
N ALA A 79 0.50 -9.81 10.01
CA ALA A 79 1.53 -10.14 10.99
C ALA A 79 1.30 -9.39 12.31
N ALA A 80 0.78 -8.18 12.23
CA ALA A 80 0.25 -7.45 13.38
C ALA A 80 -0.85 -6.48 12.95
N ASN A 81 -1.75 -6.20 13.87
CA ASN A 81 -2.78 -5.17 13.75
C ASN A 81 -2.56 -4.16 14.86
N ILE A 82 -2.47 -2.87 14.50
CA ILE A 82 -2.31 -1.77 15.45
C ILE A 82 -3.59 -0.95 15.41
N GLU A 83 -4.40 -1.04 16.43
CA GLU A 83 -5.62 -0.25 16.59
C GLU A 83 -5.26 1.15 17.12
N VAL A 84 -5.73 2.18 16.44
CA VAL A 84 -5.35 3.56 16.71
C VAL A 84 -6.54 4.50 16.75
N SER A 85 -6.45 5.53 17.60
CA SER A 85 -7.36 6.69 17.57
C SER A 85 -6.63 7.93 17.02
N VAL A 86 -7.37 8.81 16.38
CA VAL A 86 -6.85 10.07 15.87
C VAL A 86 -6.62 11.04 17.02
N LEU A 87 -5.39 11.54 17.16
CA LEU A 87 -5.04 12.63 18.04
C LEU A 87 -5.18 13.98 17.33
N ASN A 88 -4.60 14.09 16.13
CA ASN A 88 -4.62 15.32 15.37
C ASN A 88 -4.59 15.06 13.86
N ILE A 89 -5.14 15.99 13.09
CA ILE A 89 -5.08 16.02 11.64
C ILE A 89 -4.60 17.40 11.23
N ASN A 90 -3.40 17.48 10.67
CA ASN A 90 -2.77 18.69 10.20
C ASN A 90 -2.77 18.72 8.68
N ASP A 91 -3.18 19.82 8.08
CA ASP A 91 -3.03 20.01 6.65
C ASP A 91 -1.56 20.28 6.30
N LEU A 92 -0.99 19.49 5.40
CA LEU A 92 0.36 19.71 4.89
C LEU A 92 0.34 20.64 3.68
N ASP A 93 -0.65 20.44 2.80
CA ASP A 93 -0.90 21.21 1.61
C ASP A 93 -2.38 21.06 1.17
N LEU A 94 -2.73 21.55 -0.02
CA LEU A 94 -4.10 21.44 -0.55
C LEU A 94 -4.54 19.98 -0.75
N GLU A 95 -3.62 19.07 -1.03
CA GLU A 95 -3.91 17.67 -1.37
C GLU A 95 -3.69 16.70 -0.23
N LYS A 96 -2.77 17.00 0.70
CA LYS A 96 -2.29 16.05 1.71
C LYS A 96 -2.52 16.55 3.11
N ALA A 97 -2.73 15.59 3.99
CA ALA A 97 -2.77 15.79 5.44
C ALA A 97 -1.82 14.84 6.15
N GLU A 98 -1.34 15.28 7.29
CA GLU A 98 -0.64 14.49 8.29
C GLU A 98 -1.62 14.12 9.38
N VAL A 99 -1.67 12.83 9.73
CA VAL A 99 -2.53 12.33 10.80
C VAL A 99 -1.68 11.73 11.89
N ILE A 100 -1.75 12.31 13.08
CA ILE A 100 -1.14 11.77 14.29
C ILE A 100 -2.11 10.84 14.98
N LEU A 101 -1.67 9.62 15.23
CA LEU A 101 -2.47 8.51 15.72
C LEU A 101 -1.88 7.98 17.03
N GLU A 102 -2.73 7.77 18.02
CA GLU A 102 -2.39 7.13 19.28
C GLU A 102 -2.65 5.62 19.20
N VAL A 103 -1.66 4.84 19.59
CA VAL A 103 -1.77 3.37 19.64
C VAL A 103 -2.62 2.97 20.86
N LYS A 104 -3.73 2.29 20.60
CA LYS A 104 -4.66 1.79 21.64
C LYS A 104 -4.42 0.31 21.94
N LYS A 105 -4.15 -0.49 20.91
CA LYS A 105 -3.91 -1.92 21.05
C LYS A 105 -3.02 -2.42 19.92
N ILE A 106 -2.15 -3.34 20.24
CA ILE A 106 -1.37 -4.11 19.25
C ILE A 106 -1.73 -5.57 19.43
N LYS A 107 -2.16 -6.20 18.34
CA LYS A 107 -2.36 -7.63 18.25
C LYS A 107 -1.36 -8.20 17.28
N THR A 108 -0.50 -9.10 17.73
CA THR A 108 0.45 -9.81 16.88
C THR A 108 -0.06 -11.21 16.59
N ALA A 109 0.17 -11.67 15.37
CA ALA A 109 -0.09 -13.05 15.03
C ALA A 109 1.10 -13.92 15.45
N VAL A 110 0.82 -15.10 15.94
CA VAL A 110 1.85 -16.11 16.23
C VAL A 110 2.06 -16.90 14.94
N TYR A 111 3.11 -16.56 14.19
CA TYR A 111 3.51 -17.28 12.98
C TYR A 111 4.92 -17.83 13.12
N LEU A 112 5.16 -18.98 12.48
CA LEU A 112 6.53 -19.41 12.23
C LEU A 112 7.30 -18.36 11.45
N PRO A 113 8.56 -18.09 11.76
CA PRO A 113 9.39 -17.17 11.01
C PRO A 113 9.41 -17.55 9.53
N LYS A 114 9.10 -16.60 8.66
CA LYS A 114 9.22 -16.80 7.22
C LYS A 114 10.63 -16.43 6.77
N VAL A 115 11.20 -17.26 5.91
CA VAL A 115 12.47 -16.94 5.25
C VAL A 115 12.29 -15.65 4.44
N TYR A 116 13.25 -14.73 4.58
CA TYR A 116 13.26 -13.51 3.80
C TYR A 116 13.39 -13.83 2.31
N CYS A 117 12.44 -13.31 1.52
CA CYS A 117 12.44 -13.49 0.07
C CYS A 117 12.56 -12.12 -0.62
N ARG A 118 13.63 -11.91 -1.38
CA ARG A 118 13.87 -10.66 -2.12
C ARG A 118 12.74 -10.34 -3.11
N ALA A 119 12.10 -11.37 -3.68
CA ALA A 119 11.00 -11.19 -4.61
C ALA A 119 9.83 -10.42 -3.99
N PHE A 120 9.48 -10.66 -2.72
CA PHE A 120 8.38 -9.96 -2.06
C PHE A 120 8.65 -8.46 -1.96
N SER A 121 9.85 -8.09 -1.50
CA SER A 121 10.24 -6.68 -1.39
C SER A 121 10.32 -6.01 -2.76
N ALA A 122 10.89 -6.68 -3.77
CA ALA A 122 10.97 -6.17 -5.12
C ALA A 122 9.58 -5.96 -5.75
N THR A 123 8.66 -6.90 -5.54
CA THR A 123 7.28 -6.79 -6.03
C THR A 123 6.54 -5.63 -5.36
N ILE A 124 6.64 -5.49 -4.04
CA ILE A 124 6.00 -4.39 -3.29
C ILE A 124 6.55 -3.04 -3.79
N GLU A 125 7.88 -2.90 -3.95
CA GLU A 125 8.47 -1.66 -4.45
C GLU A 125 8.01 -1.35 -5.87
N SER A 126 7.91 -2.35 -6.74
CA SER A 126 7.39 -2.17 -8.11
C SER A 126 5.94 -1.68 -8.13
N ILE A 127 5.10 -2.20 -7.23
CA ILE A 127 3.72 -1.74 -7.07
C ILE A 127 3.68 -0.26 -6.64
N ILE A 128 4.52 0.12 -5.68
CA ILE A 128 4.63 1.52 -5.20
C ILE A 128 5.06 2.44 -6.34
N LEU A 129 6.06 2.05 -7.13
CA LEU A 129 6.51 2.82 -8.30
C LEU A 129 5.38 2.96 -9.33
N ALA A 130 4.65 1.88 -9.63
CA ALA A 130 3.57 1.91 -10.60
C ALA A 130 2.45 2.89 -10.22
N THR A 131 2.11 3.03 -8.94
CA THR A 131 1.12 4.02 -8.50
C THR A 131 1.52 5.46 -8.80
N ARG A 132 2.81 5.74 -8.95
CA ARG A 132 3.36 7.06 -9.30
C ARG A 132 3.53 7.24 -10.80
N ILE A 133 3.87 6.16 -11.52
CA ILE A 133 4.08 6.19 -12.98
C ILE A 133 2.83 6.72 -13.69
N LYS A 134 1.65 6.16 -13.39
CA LYS A 134 0.39 6.52 -14.07
C LYS A 134 0.10 8.02 -14.07
N PRO A 135 0.06 8.75 -12.94
CA PRO A 135 -0.17 10.18 -12.94
C PRO A 135 0.99 11.00 -13.56
N TYR A 136 2.23 10.50 -13.47
CA TYR A 136 3.40 11.23 -14.00
C TYR A 136 3.49 11.15 -15.52
N LEU A 137 2.93 10.12 -16.15
CA LEU A 137 2.89 10.01 -17.62
C LEU A 137 2.07 11.13 -18.27
N VAL A 138 1.07 11.67 -17.59
CA VAL A 138 0.23 12.78 -18.08
C VAL A 138 0.64 14.14 -17.52
N GLY A 139 1.71 14.20 -16.74
CA GLY A 139 2.25 15.40 -16.12
C GLY A 139 3.16 16.22 -17.06
N ASN A 140 3.88 17.16 -16.46
CA ASN A 140 4.87 17.98 -17.20
C ASN A 140 6.09 17.16 -17.62
N GLN A 141 6.98 17.74 -18.44
CA GLN A 141 8.17 17.06 -18.97
C GLN A 141 9.07 16.45 -17.88
N LEU A 142 9.24 17.14 -16.75
CA LEU A 142 10.04 16.63 -15.63
C LEU A 142 9.38 15.37 -15.03
N GLN A 143 8.08 15.39 -14.83
CA GLN A 143 7.32 14.25 -14.33
C GLN A 143 7.35 13.07 -15.30
N GLN A 144 7.21 13.33 -16.61
CA GLN A 144 7.32 12.28 -17.63
C GLN A 144 8.70 11.62 -17.61
N LYS A 145 9.79 12.38 -17.50
CA LYS A 145 11.15 11.84 -17.35
C LYS A 145 11.30 11.02 -16.05
N GLN A 146 10.67 11.46 -14.97
CA GLN A 146 10.64 10.69 -13.72
C GLN A 146 9.88 9.38 -13.88
N ALA A 147 8.76 9.37 -14.62
CA ALA A 147 8.03 8.14 -14.93
C ALA A 147 8.89 7.15 -15.73
N GLU A 148 9.65 7.61 -16.73
CA GLU A 148 10.58 6.76 -17.49
C GLU A 148 11.63 6.11 -16.57
N ASN A 149 12.27 6.89 -15.70
CA ASN A 149 13.22 6.36 -14.73
C ASN A 149 12.61 5.34 -13.77
N MET A 150 11.35 5.54 -13.35
CA MET A 150 10.62 4.58 -12.53
C MET A 150 10.31 3.29 -13.29
N MET A 151 9.97 3.37 -14.58
CA MET A 151 9.73 2.19 -15.42
C MET A 151 11.00 1.35 -15.59
N GLU A 152 12.15 1.97 -15.77
CA GLU A 152 13.45 1.24 -15.81
C GLU A 152 13.72 0.52 -14.47
N LYS A 153 13.47 1.18 -13.34
CA LYS A 153 13.59 0.54 -12.03
C LYS A 153 12.66 -0.67 -11.88
N VAL A 154 11.41 -0.58 -12.34
CA VAL A 154 10.47 -1.71 -12.32
C VAL A 154 11.01 -2.89 -13.13
N LYS A 155 11.63 -2.66 -14.28
CA LYS A 155 12.27 -3.72 -15.09
C LYS A 155 13.43 -4.39 -14.33
N CYS A 156 14.30 -3.61 -13.68
CA CYS A 156 15.37 -4.16 -12.85
C CYS A 156 14.83 -5.01 -11.68
N LEU A 157 13.73 -4.57 -11.05
CA LEU A 157 13.07 -5.31 -9.98
C LEU A 157 12.41 -6.60 -10.49
N GLU A 158 11.85 -6.59 -11.71
CA GLU A 158 11.33 -7.80 -12.36
C GLU A 158 12.40 -8.87 -12.52
N GLU A 159 13.61 -8.51 -12.92
CA GLU A 159 14.73 -9.45 -13.04
C GLU A 159 15.07 -10.12 -11.70
N ILE A 160 15.01 -9.35 -10.60
CA ILE A 160 15.18 -9.91 -9.26
C ILE A 160 14.08 -10.94 -8.96
N VAL A 161 12.82 -10.62 -9.27
CA VAL A 161 11.68 -11.53 -9.03
C VAL A 161 11.83 -12.80 -9.87
N LYS A 162 12.11 -12.68 -11.16
CA LYS A 162 12.30 -13.82 -12.07
C LYS A 162 13.42 -14.76 -11.61
N ARG A 163 14.50 -14.21 -11.06
CA ARG A 163 15.64 -15.00 -10.58
C ARG A 163 15.40 -15.64 -9.23
N THR A 164 14.70 -14.96 -8.29
CA THR A 164 14.61 -15.41 -6.91
C THR A 164 13.31 -16.17 -6.59
N ALA A 165 12.27 -15.97 -7.37
CA ALA A 165 10.97 -16.63 -7.18
C ALA A 165 10.28 -16.90 -8.54
N PRO A 166 10.90 -17.65 -9.47
CA PRO A 166 10.27 -18.00 -10.73
C PRO A 166 9.01 -18.84 -10.45
N LYS A 167 7.98 -18.67 -11.27
CA LYS A 167 6.68 -19.39 -11.13
C LYS A 167 5.97 -19.15 -9.80
N SER A 168 6.05 -17.93 -9.27
CA SER A 168 5.37 -17.49 -8.04
C SER A 168 4.31 -16.43 -8.33
N GLU A 169 3.43 -16.17 -7.36
CA GLU A 169 2.49 -15.05 -7.40
C GLU A 169 3.21 -13.70 -7.66
N CYS A 170 4.43 -13.54 -7.17
CA CYS A 170 5.24 -12.35 -7.45
C CYS A 170 5.51 -12.19 -8.95
N THR A 171 5.83 -13.28 -9.66
CA THR A 171 6.08 -13.25 -11.09
C THR A 171 4.82 -12.90 -11.88
N GLU A 172 3.67 -13.43 -11.48
CA GLU A 172 2.38 -13.12 -12.08
C GLU A 172 2.01 -11.65 -11.88
N ILE A 173 2.16 -11.13 -10.65
CA ILE A 173 1.93 -9.72 -10.33
C ILE A 173 2.84 -8.82 -11.17
N MET A 174 4.13 -9.13 -11.28
CA MET A 174 5.07 -8.33 -12.06
C MET A 174 4.69 -8.30 -13.54
N SER A 175 4.31 -9.45 -14.11
CA SER A 175 3.88 -9.55 -15.51
C SER A 175 2.63 -8.70 -15.78
N ASP A 176 1.62 -8.77 -14.91
CA ASP A 176 0.41 -7.95 -15.05
C ASP A 176 0.70 -6.45 -14.85
N LEU A 177 1.56 -6.11 -13.89
CA LEU A 177 1.96 -4.73 -13.61
C LEU A 177 2.67 -4.09 -14.81
N ILE A 178 3.61 -4.80 -15.43
CA ILE A 178 4.34 -4.32 -16.61
C ILE A 178 3.38 -4.15 -17.77
N ARG A 179 2.49 -5.11 -18.03
CA ARG A 179 1.47 -5.00 -19.07
C ARG A 179 0.60 -3.75 -18.87
N ARG A 180 0.20 -3.43 -17.64
CA ARG A 180 -0.55 -2.21 -17.33
C ARG A 180 0.25 -0.95 -17.57
N ILE A 181 1.52 -0.92 -17.14
CA ILE A 181 2.41 0.23 -17.37
C ILE A 181 2.54 0.50 -18.88
N GLU A 182 2.73 -0.54 -19.70
CA GLU A 182 2.80 -0.40 -21.15
C GLU A 182 1.47 0.15 -21.73
N SER A 183 0.31 -0.36 -21.25
CA SER A 183 -0.98 0.15 -21.70
C SER A 183 -1.21 1.62 -21.33
N TRP A 184 -0.68 2.09 -20.19
CA TRP A 184 -0.79 3.51 -19.81
C TRP A 184 0.06 4.43 -20.69
N LYS A 185 1.12 3.91 -21.32
CA LYS A 185 1.92 4.67 -22.31
C LYS A 185 1.19 4.87 -23.62
N THR A 186 0.48 3.84 -24.09
CA THR A 186 -0.20 3.87 -25.39
C THR A 186 -1.51 4.67 -25.37
N ASN A 187 -2.10 4.86 -24.20
CA ASN A 187 -3.36 5.62 -24.03
C ASN A 187 -3.11 7.09 -23.59
N LYS A 188 -1.98 7.66 -24.04
CA LYS A 188 -1.64 9.08 -23.85
C LYS A 188 -2.38 9.98 -24.83
#